data_550714fd04a813b4ccddaa52c4bef28e
#
_entry.id   550714fd04a813b4ccddaa52c4bef28e
#
_cell.length_a   1.000
_cell.length_b   1.000
_cell.length_c   1.000
_cell.angle_alpha   90.00
_cell.angle_beta   90.00
_cell.angle_gamma   90.00
#
_symmetry.space_group_name_H-M   'P 1'
#
loop_
_entity.id
_entity.type
_entity.pdbx_description
1 polymer ?
#
loop_
_entity_poly.entity_id
_entity_poly.type
_entity_poly.pdbx_seq_one_letter_code
_entity_poly.pdbx_strand_id
1 'polypeptide(L)'
;MCSSDLQYRGDGLIMATPTGSTGYAMAAGGPILHPGVEAIVVNPICPMSLSSRTVVVPPRSQLTVWPLGEASRRVKLWKDGTHATTLEPGDRAVVQRSSHPALQVVLEQSPSYYRTLTHKLHWAGSLTAAEPSHN
;
A
#
# COMPACT_ATOMS: atom_id res chain seq x y z
N MET A 1 -3.57 12.54 22.98
CA MET A 1 -3.27 11.94 21.66
C MET A 1 -1.82 12.29 21.35
N CYS A 2 -0.97 11.31 21.12
CA CYS A 2 0.39 11.58 20.65
C CYS A 2 0.32 11.82 19.14
N SER A 3 0.64 13.03 18.71
CA SER A 3 0.82 13.36 17.29
C SER A 3 2.28 13.07 16.96
N SER A 4 2.52 12.30 15.92
CA SER A 4 3.87 11.99 15.42
C SER A 4 3.96 12.46 13.99
N ASP A 5 4.91 13.34 13.70
CA ASP A 5 5.13 13.84 12.36
C ASP A 5 6.26 13.06 11.68
N LEU A 6 5.95 12.50 10.51
CA LEU A 6 6.93 11.86 9.64
C LEU A 6 7.09 12.67 8.37
N GLN A 7 8.33 12.94 7.99
CA GLN A 7 8.63 13.65 6.75
C GLN A 7 9.36 12.74 5.77
N TYR A 8 8.85 12.68 4.55
CA TYR A 8 9.49 11.95 3.46
C TYR A 8 9.86 12.92 2.33
N ARG A 9 11.06 12.77 1.85
CA ARG A 9 11.53 13.46 0.64
C ARG A 9 11.63 12.42 -0.47
N GLY A 10 10.79 12.52 -1.49
CA GLY A 10 10.70 11.55 -2.56
C GLY A 10 9.65 11.97 -3.59
N ASP A 11 9.31 11.04 -4.49
CA ASP A 11 8.38 11.30 -5.60
C ASP A 11 6.90 11.27 -5.18
N GLY A 12 6.60 10.62 -4.05
CA GLY A 12 5.24 10.54 -3.55
C GLY A 12 5.08 9.67 -2.31
N LEU A 13 3.84 9.46 -1.94
CA LEU A 13 3.45 8.64 -0.81
C LEU A 13 2.23 7.78 -1.18
N ILE A 14 2.30 6.50 -0.89
CA ILE A 14 1.20 5.56 -1.07
C ILE A 14 0.63 5.21 0.29
N MET A 15 -0.68 5.23 0.40
CA MET A 15 -1.41 4.64 1.50
C MET A 15 -2.23 3.48 0.98
N ALA A 16 -2.05 2.30 1.56
CA ALA A 16 -2.71 1.10 1.10
C ALA A 16 -3.35 0.32 2.25
N THR A 17 -4.46 -0.31 1.95
CA THR A 17 -5.04 -1.37 2.78
C THR A 17 -4.22 -2.66 2.61
N PRO A 18 -4.41 -3.70 3.44
CA PRO A 18 -3.75 -4.99 3.22
C PRO A 18 -4.02 -5.57 1.82
N THR A 19 -5.24 -5.46 1.33
CA THR A 19 -5.56 -5.87 -0.05
C THR A 19 -4.77 -5.07 -1.08
N GLY A 20 -4.65 -3.74 -0.90
CA GLY A 20 -3.87 -2.87 -1.78
C GLY A 20 -2.35 -3.01 -1.62
N SER A 21 -1.88 -3.70 -0.58
CA SER A 21 -0.44 -3.91 -0.34
C SER A 21 0.24 -4.70 -1.46
N THR A 22 -0.51 -5.53 -2.19
CA THR A 22 -0.03 -6.30 -3.35
C THR A 22 -0.12 -5.55 -4.68
N GLY A 23 -0.53 -4.29 -4.66
CA GLY A 23 -0.60 -3.40 -5.82
C GLY A 23 0.63 -2.51 -5.96
N TYR A 24 0.40 -1.22 -6.20
CA TYR A 24 1.48 -0.25 -6.38
C TYR A 24 2.40 -0.10 -5.15
N ALA A 25 1.85 -0.29 -3.94
CA ALA A 25 2.65 -0.28 -2.72
C ALA A 25 3.77 -1.34 -2.75
N MET A 26 3.47 -2.55 -3.25
CA MET A 26 4.47 -3.61 -3.43
C MET A 26 5.54 -3.21 -4.46
N ALA A 27 5.13 -2.66 -5.60
CA ALA A 27 6.06 -2.19 -6.63
C ALA A 27 6.99 -1.07 -6.12
N ALA A 28 6.54 -0.28 -5.16
CA ALA A 28 7.33 0.74 -4.47
C ALA A 28 8.11 0.19 -3.26
N GLY A 29 8.29 -1.14 -3.14
CA GLY A 29 9.08 -1.78 -2.10
C GLY A 29 8.36 -1.93 -0.74
N GLY A 30 7.05 -1.78 -0.71
CA GLY A 30 6.25 -2.00 0.49
C GLY A 30 6.05 -3.47 0.83
N PRO A 31 5.68 -3.81 2.07
CA PRO A 31 5.42 -5.18 2.50
C PRO A 31 4.09 -5.69 1.93
N ILE A 32 4.03 -7.00 1.71
CA ILE A 32 2.77 -7.69 1.45
C ILE A 32 2.10 -7.99 2.78
N LEU A 33 0.89 -7.50 2.97
CA LEU A 33 0.09 -7.79 4.13
C LEU A 33 -1.00 -8.80 3.78
N HIS A 34 -1.17 -9.82 4.64
CA HIS A 34 -2.29 -10.75 4.53
C HIS A 34 -3.62 -9.99 4.71
N PRO A 35 -4.66 -10.23 3.89
CA PRO A 35 -5.94 -9.51 3.97
C PRO A 35 -6.65 -9.60 5.33
N GLY A 36 -6.35 -10.62 6.12
CA GLY A 36 -6.86 -10.77 7.48
C GLY A 36 -6.18 -9.87 8.52
N VAL A 37 -5.16 -9.12 8.16
CA VAL A 37 -4.51 -8.15 9.04
C VAL A 37 -5.20 -6.81 8.89
N GLU A 38 -5.67 -6.23 9.97
CA GLU A 38 -6.23 -4.87 9.95
C GLU A 38 -5.12 -3.83 10.16
N ALA A 39 -4.72 -3.15 9.09
CA ALA A 39 -3.67 -2.15 9.11
C ALA A 39 -3.78 -1.18 7.93
N ILE A 40 -3.03 -0.08 7.99
CA ILE A 40 -2.79 0.83 6.87
C ILE A 40 -1.28 0.85 6.61
N VAL A 41 -0.89 0.64 5.38
CA VAL A 41 0.49 0.76 4.92
C VAL A 41 0.72 2.20 4.47
N VAL A 42 1.80 2.82 4.95
CA VAL A 42 2.27 4.14 4.51
C VAL A 42 3.63 3.95 3.88
N ASN A 43 3.69 4.04 2.56
CA ASN A 43 4.86 3.68 1.77
C ASN A 43 5.36 4.86 0.93
N PRO A 44 6.58 5.37 1.15
CA PRO A 44 7.16 6.42 0.31
C PRO A 44 7.54 5.86 -1.08
N ILE A 45 7.41 6.69 -2.12
CA ILE A 45 7.84 6.38 -3.48
C ILE A 45 9.19 7.04 -3.70
N CYS A 46 10.18 6.26 -4.11
CA CYS A 46 11.55 6.71 -4.41
C CYS A 46 12.09 7.70 -3.36
N PRO A 47 12.11 7.33 -2.07
CA PRO A 47 12.58 8.24 -1.05
C PRO A 47 14.08 8.54 -1.23
N MET A 48 14.45 9.80 -1.09
CA MET A 48 15.87 10.23 -1.23
C MET A 48 16.72 9.82 -0.04
N SER A 49 16.11 9.54 1.12
CA SER A 49 16.84 9.09 2.30
C SER A 49 16.87 7.57 2.38
N LEU A 50 18.06 7.01 2.55
CA LEU A 50 18.24 5.57 2.76
C LEU A 50 17.61 5.06 4.07
N SER A 51 17.32 5.95 5.01
CA SER A 51 16.64 5.61 6.28
C SER A 51 15.12 5.60 6.17
N SER A 52 14.55 6.14 5.10
CA SER A 52 13.10 6.11 4.89
C SER A 52 12.61 4.67 4.74
N ARG A 53 11.56 4.35 5.47
CA ARG A 53 10.95 3.02 5.47
C ARG A 53 9.45 3.13 5.38
N THR A 54 8.84 2.08 4.84
CA THR A 54 7.40 1.87 4.94
C THR A 54 7.01 1.70 6.39
N VAL A 55 5.95 2.35 6.79
CA VAL A 55 5.36 2.24 8.12
C VAL A 55 4.00 1.56 8.01
N VAL A 56 3.75 0.62 8.90
CA VAL A 56 2.45 -0.03 9.04
C VAL A 56 1.80 0.50 10.32
N VAL A 57 0.63 1.08 10.19
CA VAL A 57 -0.09 1.71 11.30
C VAL A 57 -1.42 1.01 11.58
N PRO A 58 -1.93 1.09 12.83
CA PRO A 58 -3.23 0.54 13.18
C PRO A 58 -4.37 1.12 12.33
N PRO A 59 -5.43 0.34 12.06
CA PRO A 59 -6.54 0.76 11.19
C PRO A 59 -7.34 1.95 11.75
N ARG A 60 -7.29 2.18 13.05
CA ARG A 60 -7.92 3.32 13.73
C ARG A 60 -7.14 4.63 13.63
N SER A 61 -5.97 4.59 13.00
CA SER A 61 -5.15 5.79 12.81
C SER A 61 -5.83 6.75 11.84
N GLN A 62 -5.82 8.02 12.18
CA GLN A 62 -6.13 9.09 11.24
C GLN A 62 -4.81 9.66 10.73
N LEU A 63 -4.62 9.60 9.43
CA LEU A 63 -3.42 10.07 8.76
C LEU A 63 -3.73 11.37 8.05
N THR A 64 -3.00 12.43 8.38
CA THR A 64 -3.09 13.70 7.68
C THR A 64 -1.82 13.90 6.89
N VAL A 65 -1.95 14.12 5.58
CA VAL A 65 -0.83 14.29 4.65
C VAL A 65 -0.94 15.64 3.97
N TRP A 66 0.17 16.32 3.87
CA TRP A 66 0.28 17.58 3.15
C TRP A 66 1.63 17.70 2.47
N PRO A 67 1.69 18.36 1.28
CA PRO A 67 2.94 18.64 0.62
C PRO A 67 3.76 19.64 1.43
N LEU A 68 5.06 19.39 1.53
CA LEU A 68 6.03 20.32 2.07
C LEU A 68 6.84 20.93 0.93
N GLY A 69 7.21 22.20 1.04
CA GLY A 69 8.09 22.89 0.08
C GLY A 69 7.46 24.13 -0.53
N GLU A 70 8.02 24.55 -1.66
CA GLU A 70 7.64 25.79 -2.32
C GLU A 70 6.18 25.82 -2.79
N ALA A 71 5.57 27.00 -2.72
CA ALA A 71 4.18 27.24 -3.08
C ALA A 71 3.81 26.87 -4.53
N SER A 72 4.78 26.55 -5.37
CA SER A 72 4.56 26.17 -6.77
C SER A 72 4.32 24.68 -7.00
N ARG A 73 4.54 23.81 -6.00
CA ARG A 73 4.40 22.36 -6.15
C ARG A 73 2.96 21.93 -5.94
N ARG A 74 2.32 21.54 -7.02
CA ARG A 74 1.03 20.85 -7.02
C ARG A 74 1.23 19.36 -6.90
N VAL A 75 0.52 18.73 -5.99
CA VAL A 75 0.56 17.28 -5.79
C VAL A 75 -0.76 16.68 -6.23
N LYS A 76 -0.70 15.70 -7.13
CA LYS A 76 -1.90 14.97 -7.57
C LYS A 76 -2.23 13.87 -6.59
N LEU A 77 -3.47 13.85 -6.15
CA LEU A 77 -4.02 12.74 -5.37
C LEU A 77 -4.71 11.75 -6.30
N TRP A 78 -4.32 10.49 -6.18
CA TRP A 78 -4.90 9.39 -6.95
C TRP A 78 -5.58 8.42 -6.01
N LYS A 79 -6.71 7.87 -6.43
CA LYS A 79 -7.43 6.81 -5.74
C LYS A 79 -7.65 5.66 -6.70
N ASP A 80 -7.04 4.51 -6.40
CA ASP A 80 -7.18 3.27 -7.19
C ASP A 80 -7.03 3.50 -8.71
N GLY A 81 -5.95 4.18 -9.10
CA GLY A 81 -5.63 4.47 -10.50
C GLY A 81 -6.41 5.64 -11.12
N THR A 82 -7.34 6.26 -10.39
CA THR A 82 -8.12 7.39 -10.87
C THR A 82 -7.67 8.69 -10.20
N HIS A 83 -7.49 9.75 -10.99
CA HIS A 83 -7.20 11.07 -10.45
C HIS A 83 -8.39 11.57 -9.61
N ALA A 84 -8.16 11.78 -8.34
CA ALA A 84 -9.19 12.25 -7.42
C ALA A 84 -9.23 13.79 -7.35
N THR A 85 -8.08 14.42 -7.10
CA THR A 85 -7.94 15.86 -7.03
C THR A 85 -6.48 16.29 -7.10
N THR A 86 -6.23 17.56 -7.15
CA THR A 86 -4.90 18.17 -7.00
C THR A 86 -4.87 18.91 -5.66
N LEU A 87 -3.84 18.66 -4.88
CA LEU A 87 -3.59 19.39 -3.64
C LEU A 87 -2.79 20.65 -3.97
N GLU A 88 -3.34 21.77 -3.64
CA GLU A 88 -2.66 23.07 -3.71
C GLU A 88 -1.82 23.30 -2.44
N PRO A 89 -0.89 24.24 -2.44
CA PRO A 89 -0.12 24.59 -1.25
C PRO A 89 -1.03 24.95 -0.07
N GLY A 90 -0.84 24.30 1.06
CA GLY A 90 -1.67 24.45 2.26
C GLY A 90 -2.82 23.45 2.39
N ASP A 91 -3.15 22.74 1.32
CA ASP A 91 -4.15 21.67 1.39
C ASP A 91 -3.65 20.48 2.20
N ARG A 92 -4.59 19.78 2.80
CA ARG A 92 -4.34 18.56 3.58
C ARG A 92 -5.27 17.45 3.14
N ALA A 93 -4.72 16.27 2.89
CA ALA A 93 -5.49 15.06 2.67
C ALA A 93 -5.59 14.28 3.99
N VAL A 94 -6.80 13.94 4.39
CA VAL A 94 -7.05 13.11 5.57
C VAL A 94 -7.49 11.72 5.11
N VAL A 95 -6.78 10.71 5.58
CA VAL A 95 -7.04 9.30 5.30
C VAL A 95 -7.37 8.59 6.60
N GLN A 96 -8.49 7.92 6.63
CA GLN A 96 -8.97 7.16 7.77
C GLN A 96 -9.79 5.96 7.30
N ARG A 97 -9.95 4.98 8.17
CA ARG A 97 -10.84 3.83 7.91
C ARG A 97 -12.27 4.31 7.70
N SER A 98 -12.89 3.80 6.65
CA SER A 98 -14.33 4.00 6.42
C SER A 98 -15.15 3.27 7.49
N SER A 99 -16.29 3.85 7.87
CA SER A 99 -17.31 3.16 8.67
C SER A 99 -18.03 2.06 7.89
N HIS A 100 -17.94 2.08 6.55
CA HIS A 100 -18.54 1.11 5.67
C HIS A 100 -17.44 0.24 5.05
N PRO A 101 -17.34 -1.05 5.42
CA PRO A 101 -16.35 -1.95 4.83
C PRO A 101 -16.71 -2.25 3.37
N ALA A 102 -15.71 -2.42 2.53
CA ALA A 102 -15.88 -3.03 1.23
C ALA A 102 -16.09 -4.54 1.41
N LEU A 103 -17.17 -5.07 0.83
CA LEU A 103 -17.48 -6.49 0.88
C LEU A 103 -17.01 -7.16 -0.41
N GLN A 104 -16.27 -8.25 -0.26
CA GLN A 104 -15.88 -9.10 -1.38
C GLN A 104 -16.76 -10.34 -1.41
N VAL A 105 -17.50 -10.50 -2.50
CA VAL A 105 -18.31 -11.71 -2.75
C VAL A 105 -17.43 -12.75 -3.41
N VAL A 106 -17.34 -13.93 -2.82
CA VAL A 106 -16.63 -15.08 -3.37
C VAL A 106 -17.68 -16.07 -3.87
N LEU A 107 -17.72 -16.31 -5.18
CA LEU A 107 -18.73 -17.16 -5.84
C LEU A 107 -18.34 -18.64 -5.86
N GLU A 108 -17.07 -18.95 -5.72
CA GLU A 108 -16.54 -20.32 -5.73
C GLU A 108 -15.54 -20.51 -4.60
N GLN A 109 -15.16 -21.76 -4.31
CA GLN A 109 -14.05 -22.03 -3.39
C GLN A 109 -12.77 -21.42 -3.94
N SER A 110 -12.46 -20.24 -3.46
CA SER A 110 -11.25 -19.53 -3.86
C SER A 110 -10.01 -20.32 -3.39
N PRO A 111 -8.98 -20.46 -4.23
CA PRO A 111 -7.70 -21.00 -3.78
C PRO A 111 -7.21 -20.17 -2.59
N SER A 112 -6.43 -20.79 -1.69
CA SER A 112 -5.89 -20.06 -0.54
C SER A 112 -5.14 -18.79 -0.99
N TYR A 113 -5.17 -17.76 -0.17
CA TYR A 113 -4.48 -16.50 -0.44
C TYR A 113 -3.03 -16.70 -0.88
N TYR A 114 -2.29 -17.57 -0.18
CA TYR A 114 -0.88 -17.84 -0.49
C TYR A 114 -0.69 -18.54 -1.85
N ARG A 115 -1.57 -19.45 -2.20
CA ARG A 115 -1.53 -20.10 -3.52
C ARG A 115 -1.76 -19.09 -4.65
N THR A 116 -2.73 -18.19 -4.47
CA THR A 116 -2.99 -17.12 -5.42
C THR A 116 -1.78 -16.18 -5.54
N LEU A 117 -1.16 -15.83 -4.41
CA LEU A 117 0.01 -14.97 -4.37
C LEU A 117 1.20 -15.59 -5.07
N THR A 118 1.51 -16.86 -4.74
CA THR A 118 2.59 -17.63 -5.37
C THR A 118 2.42 -17.71 -6.88
N HIS A 119 1.21 -18.01 -7.34
CA HIS A 119 0.91 -18.10 -8.76
C HIS A 119 1.04 -16.75 -9.48
N LYS A 120 0.48 -15.68 -8.92
CA LYS A 120 0.50 -14.33 -9.53
C LYS A 120 1.88 -13.70 -9.53
N LEU A 121 2.69 -13.96 -8.52
CA LEU A 121 4.02 -13.37 -8.37
C LEU A 121 5.13 -14.30 -8.88
N HIS A 122 4.77 -15.50 -9.39
CA HIS A 122 5.71 -16.52 -9.83
C HIS A 122 6.75 -16.88 -8.75
N TRP A 123 6.37 -16.81 -7.47
CA TRP A 123 7.22 -17.18 -6.38
C TRP A 123 7.39 -18.72 -6.32
N ALA A 124 8.60 -19.16 -6.07
CA ALA A 124 8.98 -20.57 -5.97
C ALA A 124 8.75 -21.41 -7.24
N GLY A 125 8.35 -20.85 -8.36
CA GLY A 125 8.14 -21.59 -9.60
C GLY A 125 9.42 -22.16 -10.23
N SER A 126 10.58 -21.62 -9.86
CA SER A 126 11.88 -22.08 -10.41
C SER A 126 12.62 -23.11 -9.54
N LEU A 127 12.16 -23.34 -8.32
CA LEU A 127 12.85 -24.24 -7.38
C LEU A 127 12.21 -25.65 -7.27
N THR A 128 11.07 -25.88 -7.90
CA THR A 128 10.30 -27.13 -7.74
C THR A 128 10.02 -27.87 -9.04
N ALA A 129 10.76 -27.61 -10.08
CA ALA A 129 10.65 -28.39 -11.31
C ALA A 129 11.44 -29.73 -11.24
N ALA A 130 11.35 -30.43 -10.15
CA ALA A 130 11.75 -31.83 -10.06
C ALA A 130 10.58 -32.59 -9.44
N GLU A 131 9.57 -32.89 -10.24
CA GLU A 131 8.70 -34.01 -9.90
C GLU A 131 9.51 -35.28 -9.97
N PRO A 132 9.54 -36.12 -8.92
CA PRO A 132 10.13 -37.41 -9.03
C PRO A 132 9.30 -38.23 -10.02
N SER A 133 9.92 -38.64 -11.10
CA SER A 133 9.35 -39.64 -12.01
C SER A 133 9.07 -40.91 -11.22
N HIS A 134 7.81 -41.20 -10.97
CA HIS A 134 7.39 -42.50 -10.54
C HIS A 134 7.57 -43.50 -11.73
N ASN A 135 8.60 -44.32 -11.60
CA ASN A 135 8.67 -45.63 -12.27
C ASN A 135 7.83 -46.61 -11.46
#